data_ed02bc7ee1d598c82f5cb127e6c3ae71
#
_entry.id   ed02bc7ee1d598c82f5cb127e6c3ae71
#
_cell.length_a   1.000
_cell.length_b   1.000
_cell.length_c   1.000
_cell.angle_alpha   90.00
_cell.angle_beta   90.00
_cell.angle_gamma   90.00
#
_symmetry.space_group_name_H-M   'P 1'
#
loop_
_entity.id
_entity.type
_entity.pdbx_description
1 polymer ?
#
loop_
_entity_poly.entity_id
_entity_poly.type
_entity_poly.pdbx_seq_one_letter_code
_entity_poly.pdbx_strand_id
1 'polypeptide(L)'
;MQSSTLRQILLITDGCSNKGTDPAAMAALAREQGITVNVIGVMENDTIDESGMREIEAIAAAGGGVSQIVYSQALSQTVQMVTRKAMTTTIQGVVNKELKQILGRNSSIEELPPDKRGEIVEVVDELSEISELEVLVLVDTSASMKHKLPTVKESLIDLSISLNARIGNNRFSVFIFPGKKNDVEKLLDWTPKLDSLSKIFSKLTPGGITPTGPALSEALRYFEKKRSLRSMLGNDEQYYEDSI
;
A
#
# COMPACT_ATOMS: atom_id res chain seq x y z
N MET A 1 -18.02 -10.67 -13.99
CA MET A 1 -17.78 -10.06 -12.66
C MET A 1 -16.74 -8.96 -12.84
N GLN A 2 -17.06 -7.72 -12.52
CA GLN A 2 -16.03 -6.68 -12.51
C GLN A 2 -15.00 -7.05 -11.44
N SER A 3 -13.76 -7.26 -11.84
CA SER A 3 -12.63 -7.51 -10.94
C SER A 3 -12.49 -6.30 -10.01
N SER A 4 -12.64 -6.51 -8.71
CA SER A 4 -12.45 -5.41 -7.75
C SER A 4 -10.97 -5.09 -7.64
N THR A 5 -10.60 -3.84 -7.86
CA THR A 5 -9.21 -3.38 -7.69
C THR A 5 -8.95 -3.00 -6.24
N LEU A 6 -8.07 -3.73 -5.58
CA LEU A 6 -7.56 -3.40 -4.25
C LEU A 6 -6.47 -2.34 -4.37
N ARG A 7 -6.53 -1.30 -3.54
CA ARG A 7 -5.56 -0.20 -3.55
C ARG A 7 -4.86 -0.10 -2.22
N GLN A 8 -3.53 -0.02 -2.27
CA GLN A 8 -2.71 0.09 -1.08
C GLN A 8 -1.61 1.15 -1.27
N ILE A 9 -1.32 1.88 -0.20
CA ILE A 9 -0.08 2.62 -0.02
C ILE A 9 0.79 1.79 0.92
N LEU A 10 2.04 1.53 0.53
CA LEU A 10 3.05 0.91 1.36
C LEU A 10 4.11 1.97 1.70
N LEU A 11 4.08 2.45 2.92
CA LEU A 11 5.04 3.42 3.45
C LEU A 11 6.19 2.68 4.12
N ILE A 12 7.44 2.99 3.73
CA ILE A 12 8.66 2.45 4.32
C ILE A 12 9.50 3.61 4.84
N THR A 13 9.72 3.67 6.15
CA THR A 13 10.43 4.76 6.84
C THR A 13 11.21 4.22 8.02
N ASP A 14 12.09 5.02 8.61
CA ASP A 14 12.81 4.69 9.85
C ASP A 14 12.66 5.72 10.97
N GLY A 15 11.80 6.72 10.77
CA GLY A 15 11.62 7.79 11.75
C GLY A 15 10.32 8.55 11.64
N CYS A 16 10.24 9.60 12.45
CA CYS A 16 9.09 10.49 12.49
C CYS A 16 9.07 11.48 11.33
N SER A 17 7.85 11.84 10.93
CA SER A 17 7.60 13.02 10.11
C SER A 17 8.06 14.28 10.85
N ASN A 18 8.75 15.15 10.13
CA ASN A 18 9.23 16.40 10.69
C ASN A 18 8.86 17.64 9.85
N LYS A 19 8.00 17.45 8.85
CA LYS A 19 7.53 18.53 7.98
C LYS A 19 6.16 18.24 7.38
N GLY A 20 5.33 19.27 7.32
CA GLY A 20 4.09 19.31 6.55
C GLY A 20 2.86 18.90 7.34
N THR A 21 1.86 18.39 6.64
CA THR A 21 0.58 17.94 7.20
C THR A 21 0.74 16.70 8.06
N ASP A 22 -0.20 16.50 8.99
CA ASP A 22 -0.26 15.31 9.83
C ASP A 22 -0.40 14.03 8.97
N PRO A 23 0.55 13.08 9.05
CA PRO A 23 0.50 11.86 8.27
C PRO A 23 -0.71 10.97 8.59
N ALA A 24 -1.14 10.91 9.86
CA ALA A 24 -2.30 10.12 10.26
C ALA A 24 -3.61 10.68 9.67
N ALA A 25 -3.75 12.01 9.60
CA ALA A 25 -4.89 12.63 8.93
C ALA A 25 -4.91 12.30 7.43
N MET A 26 -3.76 12.30 6.77
CA MET A 26 -3.66 11.91 5.35
C MET A 26 -3.98 10.43 5.13
N ALA A 27 -3.56 9.56 6.04
CA ALA A 27 -3.90 8.13 6.01
C ALA A 27 -5.40 7.89 6.21
N ALA A 28 -6.06 8.66 7.08
CA ALA A 28 -7.53 8.61 7.24
C ALA A 28 -8.25 8.99 5.94
N LEU A 29 -7.82 10.05 5.25
CA LEU A 29 -8.36 10.44 3.94
C LEU A 29 -8.14 9.34 2.88
N ALA A 30 -6.99 8.65 2.90
CA ALA A 30 -6.74 7.50 2.02
C ALA A 30 -7.80 6.40 2.24
N ARG A 31 -8.04 6.06 3.50
CA ARG A 31 -9.05 5.05 3.87
C ARG A 31 -10.45 5.43 3.41
N GLU A 32 -10.86 6.68 3.53
CA GLU A 32 -12.14 7.18 3.02
C GLU A 32 -12.28 6.99 1.50
N GLN A 33 -11.17 7.05 0.78
CA GLN A 33 -11.11 6.80 -0.66
C GLN A 33 -10.99 5.31 -1.04
N GLY A 34 -11.03 4.39 -0.06
CA GLY A 34 -10.87 2.95 -0.27
C GLY A 34 -9.42 2.54 -0.54
N ILE A 35 -8.45 3.30 -0.05
CA ILE A 35 -7.01 3.02 -0.15
C ILE A 35 -6.49 2.67 1.24
N THR A 36 -5.96 1.46 1.39
CA THR A 36 -5.36 1.00 2.67
C THR A 36 -3.92 1.51 2.80
N VAL A 37 -3.54 2.06 3.95
CA VAL A 37 -2.18 2.54 4.21
C VAL A 37 -1.47 1.60 5.18
N ASN A 38 -0.46 0.89 4.68
CA ASN A 38 0.42 0.03 5.46
C ASN A 38 1.73 0.75 5.75
N VAL A 39 2.30 0.55 6.93
CA VAL A 39 3.54 1.22 7.33
C VAL A 39 4.56 0.20 7.85
N ILE A 40 5.77 0.26 7.32
CA ILE A 40 6.89 -0.55 7.78
C ILE A 40 8.00 0.37 8.29
N GLY A 41 8.26 0.28 9.58
CA GLY A 41 9.41 0.90 10.22
C GLY A 41 10.64 0.03 10.08
N VAL A 42 11.74 0.55 9.52
CA VAL A 42 12.97 -0.21 9.27
C VAL A 42 14.05 0.19 10.27
N MET A 43 14.52 -0.78 11.08
CA MET A 43 15.64 -0.63 11.99
C MET A 43 16.92 -1.27 11.41
N GLU A 44 18.07 -0.76 11.80
CA GLU A 44 19.36 -1.40 11.53
C GLU A 44 20.02 -1.77 12.87
N ASN A 45 20.91 -0.96 13.39
CA ASN A 45 21.54 -1.16 14.70
C ASN A 45 20.88 -0.29 15.79
N ASP A 46 20.14 0.74 15.36
CA ASP A 46 19.48 1.68 16.23
C ASP A 46 18.01 1.31 16.42
N THR A 47 17.46 1.70 17.54
CA THR A 47 16.02 1.59 17.80
C THR A 47 15.29 2.79 17.21
N ILE A 48 14.15 2.57 16.58
CA ILE A 48 13.20 3.66 16.33
C ILE A 48 12.76 4.20 17.69
N ASP A 49 12.80 5.51 17.87
CA ASP A 49 12.37 6.11 19.11
C ASP A 49 10.86 5.90 19.36
N GLU A 50 10.42 6.11 20.59
CA GLU A 50 9.03 5.87 20.98
C GLU A 50 8.05 6.74 20.17
N SER A 51 8.45 7.93 19.74
CA SER A 51 7.62 8.83 18.95
C SER A 51 7.46 8.32 17.51
N GLY A 52 8.53 7.79 16.92
CA GLY A 52 8.49 7.14 15.60
C GLY A 52 7.62 5.89 15.59
N MET A 53 7.72 5.07 16.63
CA MET A 53 6.84 3.89 16.76
C MET A 53 5.38 4.28 16.84
N ARG A 54 5.03 5.27 17.65
CA ARG A 54 3.66 5.76 17.79
C ARG A 54 3.12 6.36 16.48
N GLU A 55 3.95 7.09 15.74
CA GLU A 55 3.55 7.66 14.44
C GLU A 55 3.29 6.56 13.41
N ILE A 56 4.15 5.55 13.31
CA ILE A 56 3.98 4.38 12.43
C ILE A 56 2.64 3.68 12.73
N GLU A 57 2.35 3.42 14.01
CA GLU A 57 1.11 2.80 14.43
C GLU A 57 -0.11 3.67 14.14
N ALA A 58 -0.02 4.98 14.44
CA ALA A 58 -1.12 5.93 14.20
C ALA A 58 -1.47 6.06 12.71
N ILE A 59 -0.46 6.14 11.82
CA ILE A 59 -0.67 6.21 10.37
C ILE A 59 -1.37 4.94 9.87
N ALA A 60 -0.87 3.76 10.25
CA ALA A 60 -1.45 2.49 9.80
C ALA A 60 -2.88 2.30 10.34
N ALA A 61 -3.12 2.61 11.61
CA ALA A 61 -4.45 2.53 12.22
C ALA A 61 -5.46 3.47 11.54
N ALA A 62 -5.07 4.72 11.29
CA ALA A 62 -5.89 5.70 10.59
C ALA A 62 -6.19 5.25 9.15
N GLY A 63 -5.20 4.71 8.45
CA GLY A 63 -5.30 4.20 7.07
C GLY A 63 -5.96 2.82 6.94
N GLY A 64 -6.39 2.21 8.06
CA GLY A 64 -7.01 0.87 8.05
C GLY A 64 -6.08 -0.26 7.61
N GLY A 65 -4.77 -0.05 7.74
CA GLY A 65 -3.74 -0.99 7.32
C GLY A 65 -2.99 -1.66 8.48
N VAL A 66 -1.81 -2.15 8.17
CA VAL A 66 -0.94 -2.88 9.09
C VAL A 66 0.34 -2.09 9.33
N SER A 67 0.76 -1.98 10.60
CA SER A 67 2.10 -1.50 10.97
C SER A 67 3.00 -2.66 11.37
N GLN A 68 4.27 -2.58 10.99
CA GLN A 68 5.33 -3.47 11.45
C GLN A 68 6.63 -2.70 11.62
N ILE A 69 7.38 -3.01 12.66
CA ILE A 69 8.73 -2.48 12.87
C ILE A 69 9.68 -3.66 12.84
N VAL A 70 10.65 -3.61 11.94
CA VAL A 70 11.53 -4.75 11.65
C VAL A 70 12.96 -4.34 11.40
N TYR A 71 13.89 -5.23 11.68
CA TYR A 71 15.28 -5.08 11.23
C TYR A 71 15.37 -5.26 9.71
N SER A 72 16.30 -4.54 9.09
CA SER A 72 16.53 -4.57 7.63
C SER A 72 16.59 -5.99 7.06
N GLN A 73 17.16 -6.94 7.80
CA GLN A 73 17.31 -8.34 7.39
C GLN A 73 15.97 -9.09 7.19
N ALA A 74 14.91 -8.68 7.91
CA ALA A 74 13.58 -9.28 7.81
C ALA A 74 12.66 -8.50 6.84
N LEU A 75 13.14 -7.43 6.21
CA LEU A 75 12.32 -6.49 5.46
C LEU A 75 11.61 -7.15 4.27
N SER A 76 12.30 -7.97 3.47
CA SER A 76 11.70 -8.62 2.29
C SER A 76 10.49 -9.49 2.68
N GLN A 77 10.64 -10.29 3.71
CA GLN A 77 9.57 -11.16 4.20
C GLN A 77 8.40 -10.33 4.79
N THR A 78 8.73 -9.26 5.52
CA THR A 78 7.73 -8.38 6.14
C THR A 78 6.92 -7.61 5.10
N VAL A 79 7.55 -7.06 4.08
CA VAL A 79 6.86 -6.35 2.97
C VAL A 79 5.83 -7.25 2.30
N GLN A 80 6.19 -8.50 2.01
CA GLN A 80 5.29 -9.48 1.41
C GLN A 80 4.13 -9.82 2.35
N MET A 81 4.43 -10.13 3.62
CA MET A 81 3.42 -10.46 4.64
C MET A 81 2.43 -9.32 4.86
N VAL A 82 2.91 -8.10 5.04
CA VAL A 82 2.08 -6.91 5.28
C VAL A 82 1.15 -6.65 4.09
N THR A 83 1.68 -6.71 2.88
CA THR A 83 0.89 -6.49 1.66
C THR A 83 -0.22 -7.54 1.50
N ARG A 84 0.11 -8.83 1.67
CA ARG A 84 -0.88 -9.93 1.61
C ARG A 84 -1.92 -9.84 2.72
N LYS A 85 -1.50 -9.58 3.96
CA LYS A 85 -2.40 -9.42 5.11
C LYS A 85 -3.39 -8.28 4.88
N ALA A 86 -2.94 -7.14 4.36
CA ALA A 86 -3.81 -6.00 4.05
C ALA A 86 -4.83 -6.35 2.95
N MET A 87 -4.46 -7.13 1.94
CA MET A 87 -5.41 -7.63 0.93
C MET A 87 -6.50 -8.47 1.58
N THR A 88 -6.11 -9.50 2.31
CA THR A 88 -7.05 -10.41 3.00
C THR A 88 -7.98 -9.63 3.93
N THR A 89 -7.44 -8.72 4.75
CA THR A 89 -8.24 -7.89 5.67
C THR A 89 -9.23 -6.99 4.92
N THR A 90 -8.83 -6.41 3.79
CA THR A 90 -9.72 -5.57 2.96
C THR A 90 -10.88 -6.41 2.41
N ILE A 91 -10.59 -7.58 1.87
CA ILE A 91 -11.61 -8.51 1.32
C ILE A 91 -12.54 -9.01 2.43
N GLN A 92 -12.01 -9.42 3.57
CA GLN A 92 -12.81 -9.81 4.74
C GLN A 92 -13.75 -8.70 5.19
N GLY A 93 -13.29 -7.46 5.18
CA GLY A 93 -14.11 -6.27 5.48
C GLY A 93 -15.28 -6.12 4.54
N VAL A 94 -15.09 -6.34 3.24
CA VAL A 94 -16.16 -6.33 2.23
C VAL A 94 -17.14 -7.49 2.47
N VAL A 95 -16.63 -8.70 2.64
CA VAL A 95 -17.46 -9.89 2.91
C VAL A 95 -18.28 -9.73 4.18
N ASN A 96 -17.68 -9.23 5.27
CA ASN A 96 -18.41 -8.95 6.51
C ASN A 96 -19.52 -7.92 6.33
N LYS A 97 -19.29 -6.90 5.49
CA LYS A 97 -20.31 -5.88 5.18
C LYS A 97 -21.50 -6.49 4.44
N GLU A 98 -21.23 -7.34 3.44
CA GLU A 98 -22.28 -8.05 2.70
C GLU A 98 -23.06 -9.03 3.59
N LEU A 99 -22.36 -9.79 4.45
CA LEU A 99 -23.01 -10.68 5.42
C LEU A 99 -23.97 -9.94 6.36
N LYS A 100 -23.58 -8.77 6.85
CA LYS A 100 -24.43 -7.91 7.68
C LYS A 100 -25.67 -7.41 6.95
N GLN A 101 -25.58 -7.15 5.65
CA GLN A 101 -26.72 -6.75 4.85
C GLN A 101 -27.70 -7.90 4.59
N ILE A 102 -27.18 -9.11 4.37
CA ILE A 102 -28.00 -10.29 4.04
C ILE A 102 -28.61 -10.93 5.28
N LEU A 103 -27.81 -11.11 6.35
CA LEU A 103 -28.18 -11.89 7.54
C LEU A 103 -28.60 -11.04 8.74
N GLY A 104 -28.45 -9.72 8.67
CA GLY A 104 -28.81 -8.77 9.73
C GLY A 104 -27.61 -8.26 10.53
N ARG A 105 -27.88 -7.30 11.46
CA ARG A 105 -26.86 -6.44 12.07
C ARG A 105 -25.79 -7.12 12.91
N ASN A 106 -26.00 -8.37 13.35
CA ASN A 106 -25.09 -9.08 14.27
C ASN A 106 -24.30 -10.20 13.62
N SER A 107 -24.27 -10.30 12.30
CA SER A 107 -23.56 -11.39 11.62
C SER A 107 -22.16 -10.96 11.20
N SER A 108 -21.14 -11.53 11.83
CA SER A 108 -19.75 -11.46 11.41
C SER A 108 -19.21 -12.86 11.11
N ILE A 109 -18.10 -12.97 10.40
CA ILE A 109 -17.49 -14.27 10.07
C ILE A 109 -17.21 -15.08 11.35
N GLU A 110 -16.81 -14.38 12.43
CA GLU A 110 -16.45 -14.99 13.71
C GLU A 110 -17.66 -15.63 14.42
N GLU A 111 -18.88 -15.16 14.16
CA GLU A 111 -20.13 -15.64 14.79
C GLU A 111 -20.76 -16.80 14.01
N LEU A 112 -20.27 -17.11 12.83
CA LEU A 112 -20.77 -18.22 12.03
C LEU A 112 -20.32 -19.59 12.55
N PRO A 113 -21.09 -20.67 12.29
CA PRO A 113 -20.64 -22.03 12.54
C PRO A 113 -19.30 -22.35 11.88
N PRO A 114 -18.46 -23.23 12.45
CA PRO A 114 -17.11 -23.52 11.97
C PRO A 114 -17.04 -23.95 10.49
N ASP A 115 -18.01 -24.74 10.02
CA ASP A 115 -18.14 -25.18 8.62
C ASP A 115 -18.37 -23.97 7.68
N LYS A 116 -19.27 -23.07 8.05
CA LYS A 116 -19.54 -21.85 7.28
C LYS A 116 -18.38 -20.87 7.30
N ARG A 117 -17.64 -20.77 8.41
CA ARG A 117 -16.41 -19.98 8.46
C ARG A 117 -15.34 -20.52 7.50
N GLY A 118 -15.19 -21.85 7.43
CA GLY A 118 -14.28 -22.50 6.49
C GLY A 118 -14.58 -22.13 5.04
N GLU A 119 -15.84 -22.25 4.61
CA GLU A 119 -16.28 -21.86 3.26
C GLU A 119 -15.96 -20.38 2.94
N ILE A 120 -16.17 -19.48 3.90
CA ILE A 120 -15.89 -18.05 3.71
C ILE A 120 -14.38 -17.77 3.64
N VAL A 121 -13.57 -18.43 4.43
CA VAL A 121 -12.10 -18.28 4.36
C VAL A 121 -11.60 -18.72 2.99
N GLU A 122 -12.08 -19.85 2.45
CA GLU A 122 -11.73 -20.27 1.09
C GLU A 122 -12.12 -19.23 0.04
N VAL A 123 -13.30 -18.63 0.13
CA VAL A 123 -13.73 -17.55 -0.77
C VAL A 123 -12.83 -16.31 -0.63
N VAL A 124 -12.45 -15.93 0.58
CA VAL A 124 -11.55 -14.80 0.83
C VAL A 124 -10.16 -15.07 0.22
N ASP A 125 -9.65 -16.28 0.36
CA ASP A 125 -8.36 -16.69 -0.21
C ASP A 125 -8.42 -16.70 -1.74
N GLU A 126 -9.48 -17.24 -2.35
CA GLU A 126 -9.70 -17.21 -3.79
C GLU A 126 -9.79 -15.78 -4.31
N LEU A 127 -10.57 -14.92 -3.68
CA LEU A 127 -10.66 -13.50 -4.03
C LEU A 127 -9.32 -12.79 -3.90
N SER A 128 -8.50 -13.16 -2.91
CA SER A 128 -7.15 -12.62 -2.75
C SER A 128 -6.23 -13.01 -3.90
N GLU A 129 -6.39 -14.21 -4.48
CA GLU A 129 -5.59 -14.67 -5.60
C GLU A 129 -5.98 -14.05 -6.95
N ILE A 130 -7.27 -13.74 -7.18
CA ILE A 130 -7.77 -13.25 -8.47
C ILE A 130 -7.96 -11.73 -8.54
N SER A 131 -8.04 -11.02 -7.41
CA SER A 131 -8.26 -9.56 -7.38
C SER A 131 -7.10 -8.80 -8.00
N GLU A 132 -7.39 -7.71 -8.70
CA GLU A 132 -6.37 -6.76 -9.12
C GLU A 132 -5.81 -6.00 -7.91
N LEU A 133 -4.50 -5.77 -7.90
CA LEU A 133 -3.83 -5.04 -6.82
C LEU A 133 -3.00 -3.88 -7.38
N GLU A 134 -3.23 -2.69 -6.83
CA GLU A 134 -2.45 -1.48 -7.07
C GLU A 134 -1.72 -1.10 -5.76
N VAL A 135 -0.39 -1.17 -5.78
CA VAL A 135 0.46 -0.78 -4.64
C VAL A 135 1.28 0.45 -5.01
N LEU A 136 1.03 1.57 -4.34
CA LEU A 136 1.89 2.74 -4.40
C LEU A 136 2.86 2.68 -3.22
N VAL A 137 4.15 2.55 -3.52
CA VAL A 137 5.20 2.50 -2.51
C VAL A 137 5.75 3.90 -2.27
N LEU A 138 5.76 4.33 -1.01
CA LEU A 138 6.41 5.54 -0.54
C LEU A 138 7.67 5.13 0.23
N VAL A 139 8.84 5.50 -0.27
CA VAL A 139 10.12 5.19 0.35
C VAL A 139 10.73 6.45 0.94
N ASP A 140 10.95 6.42 2.24
CA ASP A 140 11.76 7.43 2.91
C ASP A 140 13.21 7.34 2.44
N THR A 141 13.75 8.47 1.99
CA THR A 141 15.13 8.64 1.54
C THR A 141 15.87 9.68 2.37
N SER A 142 15.42 9.93 3.60
CA SER A 142 16.12 10.76 4.59
C SER A 142 17.54 10.23 4.88
N ALA A 143 18.35 11.01 5.56
CA ALA A 143 19.76 10.67 5.80
C ALA A 143 19.93 9.34 6.57
N SER A 144 19.04 9.03 7.51
CA SER A 144 19.04 7.80 8.33
C SER A 144 18.75 6.54 7.51
N MET A 145 18.04 6.67 6.39
CA MET A 145 17.73 5.56 5.49
C MET A 145 18.89 5.12 4.59
N LYS A 146 20.00 5.87 4.54
CA LYS A 146 21.11 5.66 3.60
C LYS A 146 21.57 4.21 3.50
N HIS A 147 21.82 3.56 4.63
CA HIS A 147 22.31 2.18 4.67
C HIS A 147 21.20 1.14 4.47
N LYS A 148 19.94 1.51 4.68
CA LYS A 148 18.75 0.64 4.55
C LYS A 148 18.23 0.56 3.12
N LEU A 149 18.45 1.61 2.29
CA LEU A 149 17.93 1.69 0.91
C LEU A 149 18.31 0.52 -0.01
N PRO A 150 19.52 -0.08 0.05
CA PRO A 150 19.82 -1.28 -0.73
C PRO A 150 18.87 -2.44 -0.41
N THR A 151 18.63 -2.69 0.87
CA THR A 151 17.70 -3.74 1.33
C THR A 151 16.25 -3.41 0.98
N VAL A 152 15.83 -2.14 1.10
CA VAL A 152 14.50 -1.70 0.64
C VAL A 152 14.31 -2.01 -0.83
N LYS A 153 15.26 -1.66 -1.68
CA LYS A 153 15.24 -1.94 -3.13
C LYS A 153 15.03 -3.45 -3.40
N GLU A 154 15.85 -4.29 -2.79
CA GLU A 154 15.77 -5.76 -2.97
C GLU A 154 14.42 -6.30 -2.49
N SER A 155 13.96 -5.85 -1.33
CA SER A 155 12.65 -6.24 -0.78
C SER A 155 11.47 -5.86 -1.69
N LEU A 156 11.54 -4.73 -2.39
CA LEU A 156 10.50 -4.31 -3.33
C LEU A 156 10.53 -5.14 -4.64
N ILE A 157 11.71 -5.52 -5.11
CA ILE A 157 11.84 -6.41 -6.26
C ILE A 157 11.25 -7.79 -5.90
N ASP A 158 11.63 -8.34 -4.76
CA ASP A 158 11.10 -9.61 -4.26
C ASP A 158 9.56 -9.56 -4.08
N LEU A 159 9.04 -8.44 -3.58
CA LEU A 159 7.58 -8.21 -3.48
C LEU A 159 6.92 -8.33 -4.86
N SER A 160 7.47 -7.67 -5.88
CA SER A 160 6.88 -7.71 -7.21
C SER A 160 6.92 -9.11 -7.83
N ILE A 161 7.98 -9.87 -7.59
CA ILE A 161 8.09 -11.27 -8.03
C ILE A 161 7.05 -12.14 -7.32
N SER A 162 6.97 -12.02 -5.99
CA SER A 162 6.03 -12.80 -5.17
C SER A 162 4.58 -12.54 -5.52
N LEU A 163 4.21 -11.27 -5.75
CA LEU A 163 2.83 -10.90 -6.09
C LEU A 163 2.48 -11.29 -7.52
N ASN A 164 3.42 -11.23 -8.46
CA ASN A 164 3.19 -11.66 -9.85
C ASN A 164 3.07 -13.19 -10.02
N ALA A 165 3.28 -13.96 -8.97
CA ALA A 165 2.93 -15.38 -8.94
C ALA A 165 1.43 -15.63 -8.74
N ARG A 166 0.64 -14.62 -8.35
CA ARG A 166 -0.82 -14.68 -8.23
C ARG A 166 -1.47 -14.64 -9.62
N ILE A 167 -2.75 -15.05 -9.67
CA ILE A 167 -3.56 -14.99 -10.90
C ILE A 167 -3.93 -13.55 -11.24
N GLY A 168 -4.29 -12.75 -10.23
CA GLY A 168 -4.70 -11.37 -10.40
C GLY A 168 -3.55 -10.45 -10.81
N ASN A 169 -3.86 -9.45 -11.62
CA ASN A 169 -2.89 -8.46 -12.08
C ASN A 169 -2.42 -7.57 -10.94
N ASN A 170 -1.10 -7.31 -10.92
CA ASN A 170 -0.49 -6.40 -9.96
C ASN A 170 0.16 -5.22 -10.68
N ARG A 171 0.03 -4.03 -10.09
CA ARG A 171 0.68 -2.80 -10.56
C ARG A 171 1.32 -2.08 -9.39
N PHE A 172 2.54 -1.64 -9.60
CA PHE A 172 3.33 -0.92 -8.62
C PHE A 172 3.68 0.47 -9.14
N SER A 173 3.66 1.45 -8.26
CA SER A 173 4.26 2.76 -8.49
C SER A 173 5.18 3.08 -7.32
N VAL A 174 6.30 3.77 -7.54
CA VAL A 174 7.28 4.05 -6.49
C VAL A 174 7.58 5.53 -6.44
N PHE A 175 7.42 6.10 -5.27
CA PHE A 175 7.73 7.48 -4.94
C PHE A 175 8.75 7.50 -3.81
N ILE A 176 9.57 8.53 -3.77
CA ILE A 176 10.49 8.80 -2.66
C ILE A 176 10.17 10.13 -2.00
N PHE A 177 10.50 10.21 -0.72
CA PHE A 177 10.45 11.44 0.06
C PHE A 177 11.62 11.47 1.08
N PRO A 178 12.34 12.62 1.21
CA PRO A 178 12.24 13.77 0.35
C PRO A 178 12.72 13.49 -1.08
N GLY A 179 12.15 14.19 -2.05
CA GLY A 179 12.67 14.21 -3.41
C GLY A 179 13.83 15.20 -3.56
N LYS A 180 14.52 15.19 -4.70
CA LYS A 180 15.67 16.06 -4.95
C LYS A 180 15.35 17.55 -4.97
N LYS A 181 14.19 17.92 -5.49
CA LYS A 181 13.76 19.34 -5.65
C LYS A 181 12.48 19.64 -4.88
N ASN A 182 11.65 18.66 -4.66
CA ASN A 182 10.34 18.76 -4.02
C ASN A 182 10.30 17.82 -2.81
N ASP A 183 9.30 17.96 -1.97
CA ASP A 183 9.09 17.07 -0.83
C ASP A 183 8.87 15.62 -1.25
N VAL A 184 8.38 15.41 -2.47
CA VAL A 184 8.09 14.06 -3.02
C VAL A 184 8.53 13.99 -4.48
N GLU A 185 9.08 12.86 -4.89
CA GLU A 185 9.49 12.60 -6.29
C GLU A 185 8.99 11.22 -6.72
N LYS A 186 8.33 11.15 -7.88
CA LYS A 186 7.93 9.88 -8.50
C LYS A 186 9.12 9.25 -9.22
N LEU A 187 9.52 8.07 -8.81
CA LEU A 187 10.59 7.29 -9.45
C LEU A 187 10.07 6.38 -10.57
N LEU A 188 8.95 5.71 -10.32
CA LEU A 188 8.32 4.80 -11.28
C LEU A 188 6.82 5.09 -11.37
N ASP A 189 6.34 5.14 -12.59
CA ASP A 189 4.92 5.08 -12.89
C ASP A 189 4.38 3.65 -12.76
N TRP A 190 3.08 3.47 -12.88
CA TRP A 190 2.43 2.17 -12.75
C TRP A 190 3.04 1.13 -13.68
N THR A 191 3.63 0.10 -13.11
CA THR A 191 4.31 -1.00 -13.80
C THR A 191 4.02 -2.34 -13.11
N PRO A 192 3.96 -3.45 -13.84
CA PRO A 192 3.80 -4.77 -13.23
C PRO A 192 5.09 -5.31 -12.59
N LYS A 193 6.27 -4.73 -12.88
CA LYS A 193 7.57 -5.22 -12.41
C LYS A 193 8.44 -4.09 -11.87
N LEU A 194 9.23 -4.39 -10.84
CA LEU A 194 10.12 -3.43 -10.17
C LEU A 194 11.60 -3.63 -10.46
N ASP A 195 11.97 -4.43 -11.46
CA ASP A 195 13.38 -4.73 -11.81
C ASP A 195 14.21 -3.47 -12.10
N SER A 196 13.57 -2.44 -12.69
CA SER A 196 14.22 -1.16 -13.00
C SER A 196 14.68 -0.37 -11.76
N LEU A 197 14.17 -0.70 -10.56
CA LEU A 197 14.61 -0.09 -9.31
C LEU A 197 16.11 -0.25 -9.08
N SER A 198 16.72 -1.35 -9.55
CA SER A 198 18.16 -1.58 -9.42
C SER A 198 18.99 -0.45 -10.02
N LYS A 199 18.58 0.10 -11.17
CA LYS A 199 19.26 1.22 -11.83
C LYS A 199 18.89 2.59 -11.23
N ILE A 200 17.69 2.73 -10.70
CA ILE A 200 17.17 3.99 -10.17
C ILE A 200 17.74 4.25 -8.78
N PHE A 201 17.69 3.26 -7.89
CA PHE A 201 18.17 3.39 -6.51
C PHE A 201 19.68 3.66 -6.42
N SER A 202 20.48 3.16 -7.37
CA SER A 202 21.93 3.46 -7.41
C SER A 202 22.25 4.96 -7.61
N LYS A 203 21.28 5.76 -8.06
CA LYS A 203 21.41 7.21 -8.31
C LYS A 203 20.76 8.06 -7.21
N LEU A 204 20.15 7.44 -6.21
CA LEU A 204 19.55 8.16 -5.09
C LEU A 204 20.65 8.76 -4.20
N THR A 205 20.40 9.97 -3.74
CA THR A 205 21.26 10.66 -2.77
C THR A 205 20.42 10.91 -1.52
N PRO A 206 20.51 10.01 -0.53
CA PRO A 206 19.77 10.14 0.72
C PRO A 206 20.16 11.41 1.48
N GLY A 207 19.16 12.05 2.07
CA GLY A 207 19.37 13.25 2.88
C GLY A 207 18.11 14.08 3.09
N GLY A 208 18.20 15.08 3.94
CA GLY A 208 17.12 16.01 4.20
C GLY A 208 16.15 15.58 5.30
N ILE A 209 14.98 16.16 5.25
CA ILE A 209 13.87 16.01 6.20
C ILE A 209 12.95 14.86 5.77
N THR A 210 11.99 14.50 6.64
CA THR A 210 11.03 13.41 6.43
C THR A 210 9.60 13.96 6.27
N PRO A 211 9.17 14.40 5.06
CA PRO A 211 7.85 14.97 4.79
C PRO A 211 6.80 13.89 4.53
N THR A 212 6.52 13.04 5.51
CA THR A 212 5.59 11.88 5.37
C THR A 212 4.17 12.30 5.00
N GLY A 213 3.63 13.34 5.66
CA GLY A 213 2.29 13.83 5.34
C GLY A 213 2.16 14.35 3.90
N PRO A 214 3.04 15.22 3.41
CA PRO A 214 3.11 15.59 1.99
C PRO A 214 3.25 14.41 1.04
N ALA A 215 4.01 13.37 1.41
CA ALA A 215 4.17 12.17 0.61
C ALA A 215 2.85 11.39 0.46
N LEU A 216 2.13 11.20 1.56
CA LEU A 216 0.79 10.59 1.54
C LEU A 216 -0.21 11.43 0.73
N SER A 217 -0.19 12.76 0.88
CA SER A 217 -1.05 13.66 0.10
C SER A 217 -0.80 13.53 -1.41
N GLU A 218 0.47 13.46 -1.83
CA GLU A 218 0.81 13.30 -3.25
C GLU A 218 0.41 11.93 -3.79
N ALA A 219 0.56 10.86 -2.98
CA ALA A 219 0.08 9.52 -3.33
C ALA A 219 -1.42 9.50 -3.58
N LEU A 220 -2.22 10.17 -2.74
CA LEU A 220 -3.67 10.29 -2.92
C LEU A 220 -4.03 11.00 -4.23
N ARG A 221 -3.42 12.15 -4.51
CA ARG A 221 -3.64 12.87 -5.78
C ARG A 221 -3.30 12.01 -6.98
N TYR A 222 -2.28 11.16 -6.88
CA TYR A 222 -1.87 10.28 -7.96
C TYR A 222 -2.89 9.17 -8.23
N PHE A 223 -3.50 8.60 -7.19
CA PHE A 223 -4.62 7.67 -7.34
C PHE A 223 -5.86 8.35 -7.93
N GLU A 224 -6.20 9.56 -7.49
CA GLU A 224 -7.34 10.33 -8.01
C GLU A 224 -7.19 10.63 -9.51
N LYS A 225 -6.01 11.10 -9.93
CA LYS A 225 -5.70 11.34 -11.34
C LYS A 225 -5.88 10.09 -12.20
N LYS A 226 -5.46 8.94 -11.71
CA LYS A 226 -5.65 7.66 -12.40
C LYS A 226 -7.12 7.29 -12.53
N ARG A 227 -7.93 7.50 -11.48
CA ARG A 227 -9.38 7.26 -11.52
C ARG A 227 -10.07 8.14 -12.55
N SER A 228 -9.76 9.44 -12.56
CA SER A 228 -10.32 10.40 -13.52
C SER A 228 -9.99 10.02 -14.97
N LEU A 229 -8.75 9.62 -15.25
CA LEU A 229 -8.36 9.17 -16.59
C LEU A 229 -9.12 7.90 -17.03
N ARG A 230 -9.28 6.93 -16.12
CA ARG A 230 -10.05 5.71 -16.43
C ARG A 230 -11.53 6.01 -16.69
N SER A 231 -12.14 6.94 -15.95
CA SER A 231 -13.55 7.30 -16.18
C SER A 231 -13.76 8.06 -17.48
N MET A 232 -12.80 8.87 -17.91
CA MET A 232 -12.84 9.55 -19.21
C MET A 232 -12.70 8.57 -20.37
N LEU A 233 -11.76 7.62 -20.28
CA LEU A 233 -11.57 6.62 -21.35
C LEU A 233 -12.71 5.59 -21.42
N GLY A 234 -13.30 5.20 -20.30
CA GLY A 234 -14.45 4.28 -20.27
C GLY A 234 -15.75 4.89 -20.82
N ASN A 235 -15.92 6.21 -20.78
CA ASN A 235 -17.06 6.88 -21.39
C ASN A 235 -16.94 6.96 -22.93
N ASP A 236 -15.73 6.95 -23.48
CA ASP A 236 -15.53 6.97 -24.94
C ASP A 236 -15.85 5.61 -25.59
N GLU A 237 -15.66 4.48 -24.90
CA GLU A 237 -16.04 3.16 -25.43
C GLU A 237 -17.56 2.96 -25.47
N GLN A 238 -18.33 3.56 -24.57
CA GLN A 238 -19.79 3.45 -24.53
C GLN A 238 -20.48 4.23 -25.65
N TYR A 239 -19.85 5.28 -26.19
CA TYR A 239 -20.38 6.06 -27.33
C TYR A 239 -20.24 5.35 -28.69
N TYR A 240 -19.37 4.33 -28.81
CA TYR A 240 -19.18 3.58 -30.04
C TYR A 240 -20.07 2.34 -30.15
N GLU A 241 -20.61 1.80 -29.06
CA GLU A 241 -21.52 0.66 -29.07
C GLU A 241 -23.00 1.06 -29.34
N ASP A 242 -23.38 2.30 -29.02
CA ASP A 242 -24.76 2.79 -29.28
C ASP A 242 -24.95 3.39 -30.70
N SER A 243 -23.94 3.25 -31.58
CA SER A 243 -23.94 3.85 -32.93
C SER A 243 -23.93 2.81 -34.09
N ILE A 244 -24.28 1.54 -33.81
CA ILE A 244 -24.39 0.49 -34.84
C ILE A 244 -25.81 -0.05 -34.91
#